data_196c85218158c51a5a17c6fac6ea4824
#
_entry.id   196c85218158c51a5a17c6fac6ea4824
#
_cell.length_a   1.000
_cell.length_b   1.000
_cell.length_c   1.000
_cell.angle_alpha   90.00
_cell.angle_beta   90.00
_cell.angle_gamma   90.00
#
_symmetry.space_group_name_H-M   'P 1'
#
loop_
_entity.id
_entity.type
_entity.pdbx_description
1 polymer ?
#
loop_
_entity_poly.entity_id
_entity_poly.type
_entity_poly.pdbx_seq_one_letter_code
_entity_poly.pdbx_strand_id
1 'polypeptide(L)'
;MAESCAAAPDPPAQVSDLDEVLRFQRSERHLHWAIAIPFMVCYVTAAMLVVVYNPNPARPLRWLFSWIHRASGLCLVTLPPLAVAWHWRDFRTHLHNVRWGWKWTLDDVRWLVLTGPATFNPRISLPRQGKFNAGEKINFIAVMCTYPVYVVTGLMIWLSGVPFLSWIVHVSTAAFVATPLMLGHIFMALVNPDTRVGLSGMLTGFVDRQWARHHYRHWYDQTFEMCPDVDETAAEAAVPALSPVEPAEEPPQRPPDRGLRLDLPRIGDSEAGAS
;
A
#
# COMPACT_ATOMS: atom_id res chain seq x y z
N MET A 1 28.41 9.47 22.29
CA MET A 1 27.80 10.62 21.61
C MET A 1 26.37 10.24 21.32
N ALA A 2 25.45 10.72 22.16
CA ALA A 2 24.03 10.53 21.98
C ALA A 2 23.57 11.50 20.89
N GLU A 3 23.45 11.01 19.64
CA GLU A 3 22.73 11.77 18.63
C GLU A 3 21.24 11.78 19.00
N SER A 4 20.86 12.97 19.37
CA SER A 4 19.52 13.45 19.63
C SER A 4 18.46 12.74 18.78
N CYS A 5 17.52 12.03 19.41
CA CYS A 5 16.22 11.64 18.85
C CYS A 5 15.35 12.88 18.53
N ALA A 6 15.95 13.94 18.00
CA ALA A 6 15.22 15.12 17.59
C ALA A 6 14.63 14.92 16.20
N ALA A 7 13.29 14.82 16.19
CA ALA A 7 12.39 15.07 15.09
C ALA A 7 12.27 13.97 14.02
N ALA A 8 11.90 12.75 14.38
CA ALA A 8 10.77 12.15 13.67
C ALA A 8 9.52 12.94 14.09
N PRO A 9 8.60 13.30 13.18
CA PRO A 9 7.30 13.82 13.61
C PRO A 9 6.71 12.76 14.52
N ASP A 10 6.21 13.20 15.71
CA ASP A 10 5.60 12.33 16.69
C ASP A 10 4.71 11.31 15.99
N PRO A 11 4.95 10.01 16.13
CA PRO A 11 3.98 9.04 15.70
C PRO A 11 2.71 9.41 16.46
N PRO A 12 1.57 9.61 15.78
CA PRO A 12 0.34 9.82 16.50
C PRO A 12 0.20 8.61 17.43
N ALA A 13 0.15 8.88 18.73
CA ALA A 13 -0.08 7.89 19.76
C ALA A 13 -1.48 7.28 19.53
N GLN A 14 -1.56 6.30 18.67
CA GLN A 14 -2.66 5.39 18.45
C GLN A 14 -2.07 4.02 18.23
N VAL A 15 -1.44 3.50 19.29
CA VAL A 15 -1.43 2.06 19.50
C VAL A 15 -2.88 1.75 19.85
N SER A 16 -3.71 1.47 18.84
CA SER A 16 -5.00 0.86 19.08
C SER A 16 -4.72 -0.53 19.67
N ASP A 17 -5.61 -1.02 20.58
CA ASP A 17 -5.63 -2.41 21.06
C ASP A 17 -5.80 -3.45 19.93
N LEU A 18 -5.79 -3.02 18.71
CA LEU A 18 -5.84 -3.80 17.48
C LEU A 18 -4.41 -4.16 17.09
N ASP A 19 -4.21 -5.39 16.66
CA ASP A 19 -2.95 -5.94 16.16
C ASP A 19 -2.43 -5.23 14.87
N GLU A 20 -2.76 -3.97 14.67
CA GLU A 20 -2.42 -3.16 13.50
C GLU A 20 -1.51 -1.99 13.83
N VAL A 21 -0.63 -1.62 12.89
CA VAL A 21 0.27 -0.47 12.99
C VAL A 21 0.11 0.46 11.79
N LEU A 22 0.20 1.78 12.04
CA LEU A 22 0.17 2.78 10.98
C LEU A 22 1.46 2.73 10.17
N ARG A 23 1.36 2.36 8.88
CA ARG A 23 2.49 2.29 7.95
C ARG A 23 2.54 3.49 7.01
N PHE A 24 1.41 3.95 6.50
CA PHE A 24 1.33 5.05 5.55
C PHE A 24 0.35 6.13 6.01
N GLN A 25 0.83 7.35 6.09
CA GLN A 25 0.02 8.53 6.39
C GLN A 25 -0.96 8.83 5.26
N ARG A 26 -1.98 9.62 5.53
CA ARG A 26 -2.98 10.04 4.52
C ARG A 26 -2.33 10.74 3.33
N SER A 27 -1.33 11.59 3.57
CA SER A 27 -0.59 12.30 2.53
C SER A 27 0.13 11.35 1.57
N GLU A 28 0.77 10.29 2.09
CA GLU A 28 1.45 9.27 1.28
C GLU A 28 0.46 8.50 0.40
N ARG A 29 -0.68 8.11 0.97
CA ARG A 29 -1.74 7.39 0.25
C ARG A 29 -2.40 8.26 -0.83
N HIS A 30 -2.71 9.53 -0.53
CA HIS A 30 -3.26 10.46 -1.51
C HIS A 30 -2.30 10.69 -2.67
N LEU A 31 -1.00 10.87 -2.39
CA LEU A 31 0.00 10.97 -3.44
C LEU A 31 0.10 9.70 -4.28
N HIS A 32 0.10 8.52 -3.63
CA HIS A 32 0.11 7.24 -4.34
C HIS A 32 -1.09 7.12 -5.30
N TRP A 33 -2.32 7.36 -4.83
CA TRP A 33 -3.50 7.25 -5.67
C TRP A 33 -3.61 8.35 -6.73
N ALA A 34 -3.09 9.55 -6.45
CA ALA A 34 -2.98 10.63 -7.44
C ALA A 34 -2.05 10.28 -8.62
N ILE A 35 -1.10 9.37 -8.41
CA ILE A 35 -0.24 8.83 -9.45
C ILE A 35 -0.85 7.55 -10.04
N ALA A 36 -1.24 6.58 -9.19
CA ALA A 36 -1.59 5.22 -9.62
C ALA A 36 -2.82 5.19 -10.53
N ILE A 37 -3.89 5.93 -10.19
CA ILE A 37 -5.14 5.90 -10.98
C ILE A 37 -4.93 6.48 -12.38
N PRO A 38 -4.44 7.73 -12.56
CA PRO A 38 -4.23 8.25 -13.90
C PRO A 38 -3.15 7.51 -14.67
N PHE A 39 -2.10 7.01 -14.00
CA PHE A 39 -1.09 6.17 -14.64
C PHE A 39 -1.68 4.87 -15.21
N MET A 40 -2.53 4.19 -14.44
CA MET A 40 -3.20 2.96 -14.90
C MET A 40 -4.09 3.22 -16.12
N VAL A 41 -4.87 4.32 -16.10
CA VAL A 41 -5.70 4.70 -17.24
C VAL A 41 -4.83 5.05 -18.46
N CYS A 42 -3.73 5.80 -18.26
CA CYS A 42 -2.76 6.06 -19.35
C CYS A 42 -2.20 4.77 -19.91
N TYR A 43 -1.81 3.84 -19.06
CA TYR A 43 -1.20 2.57 -19.47
C TYR A 43 -2.17 1.72 -20.30
N VAL A 44 -3.40 1.53 -19.84
CA VAL A 44 -4.41 0.74 -20.54
C VAL A 44 -4.76 1.39 -21.90
N THR A 45 -4.95 2.71 -21.91
CA THR A 45 -5.25 3.43 -23.15
C THR A 45 -4.07 3.46 -24.11
N ALA A 46 -2.81 3.54 -23.62
CA ALA A 46 -1.62 3.42 -24.44
C ALA A 46 -1.50 2.02 -25.06
N ALA A 47 -1.74 0.97 -24.29
CA ALA A 47 -1.74 -0.41 -24.81
C ALA A 47 -2.78 -0.57 -25.93
N MET A 48 -3.99 -0.03 -25.76
CA MET A 48 -5.00 0.00 -26.82
C MET A 48 -4.52 0.77 -28.05
N LEU A 49 -3.96 1.97 -27.88
CA LEU A 49 -3.49 2.81 -29.00
C LEU A 49 -2.34 2.17 -29.75
N VAL A 50 -1.41 1.52 -29.07
CA VAL A 50 -0.22 0.91 -29.69
C VAL A 50 -0.55 -0.47 -30.29
N VAL A 51 -1.19 -1.35 -29.54
CA VAL A 51 -1.41 -2.75 -29.94
C VAL A 51 -2.58 -2.89 -30.90
N VAL A 52 -3.70 -2.18 -30.64
CA VAL A 52 -4.94 -2.36 -31.39
C VAL A 52 -5.09 -1.35 -32.53
N TYR A 53 -4.77 -0.07 -32.27
CA TYR A 53 -5.05 1.02 -33.20
C TYR A 53 -3.87 1.41 -34.10
N ASN A 54 -2.63 1.18 -33.67
CA ASN A 54 -1.48 1.50 -34.52
C ASN A 54 -1.45 0.67 -35.81
N PRO A 55 -1.73 -0.65 -35.79
CA PRO A 55 -1.85 -1.45 -37.02
C PRO A 55 -3.03 -1.06 -37.92
N ASN A 56 -4.10 -0.51 -37.31
CA ASN A 56 -5.30 -0.07 -38.07
C ASN A 56 -5.89 1.22 -37.47
N PRO A 57 -5.36 2.39 -37.88
CA PRO A 57 -5.81 3.69 -37.35
C PRO A 57 -7.26 4.05 -37.69
N ALA A 58 -7.85 3.41 -38.69
CA ALA A 58 -9.25 3.67 -39.13
C ALA A 58 -10.31 2.99 -38.25
N ARG A 59 -9.89 2.16 -37.27
CA ARG A 59 -10.84 1.54 -36.33
C ARG A 59 -11.63 2.59 -35.56
N PRO A 60 -12.93 2.32 -35.30
CA PRO A 60 -13.77 3.23 -34.54
C PRO A 60 -13.26 3.41 -33.10
N LEU A 61 -13.60 4.54 -32.47
CA LEU A 61 -13.23 4.89 -31.08
C LEU A 61 -11.75 5.19 -30.83
N ARG A 62 -10.85 5.15 -31.84
CA ARG A 62 -9.45 5.55 -31.65
C ARG A 62 -9.30 6.93 -31.04
N TRP A 63 -10.13 7.88 -31.49
CA TRP A 63 -10.16 9.24 -30.96
C TRP A 63 -10.51 9.27 -29.46
N LEU A 64 -11.43 8.42 -28.99
CA LEU A 64 -11.85 8.34 -27.59
C LEU A 64 -10.68 7.88 -26.70
N PHE A 65 -10.00 6.78 -27.08
CA PHE A 65 -8.83 6.32 -26.34
C PHE A 65 -7.70 7.35 -26.34
N SER A 66 -7.50 8.08 -27.42
CA SER A 66 -6.52 9.16 -27.52
C SER A 66 -6.84 10.31 -26.56
N TRP A 67 -8.14 10.71 -26.44
CA TRP A 67 -8.55 11.76 -25.51
C TRP A 67 -8.50 11.30 -24.07
N ILE A 68 -8.90 10.07 -23.75
CA ILE A 68 -8.79 9.52 -22.39
C ILE A 68 -7.32 9.47 -21.97
N HIS A 69 -6.42 9.03 -22.86
CA HIS A 69 -4.99 9.01 -22.58
C HIS A 69 -4.44 10.41 -22.27
N ARG A 70 -4.77 11.41 -23.08
CA ARG A 70 -4.34 12.81 -22.88
C ARG A 70 -4.91 13.41 -21.60
N ALA A 71 -6.19 13.20 -21.34
CA ALA A 71 -6.85 13.69 -20.12
C ALA A 71 -6.22 13.06 -18.87
N SER A 72 -5.97 11.75 -18.88
CA SER A 72 -5.28 11.06 -17.79
C SER A 72 -3.82 11.49 -17.64
N GLY A 73 -3.13 11.75 -18.75
CA GLY A 73 -1.79 12.34 -18.75
C GLY A 73 -1.78 13.71 -18.10
N LEU A 74 -2.78 14.55 -18.40
CA LEU A 74 -2.93 15.86 -17.74
C LEU A 74 -3.22 15.71 -16.24
N CYS A 75 -4.07 14.75 -15.85
CA CYS A 75 -4.28 14.40 -14.44
C CYS A 75 -2.97 13.96 -13.77
N LEU A 76 -2.15 13.18 -14.46
CA LEU A 76 -0.85 12.74 -13.96
C LEU A 76 0.11 13.92 -13.73
N VAL A 77 0.05 14.96 -14.54
CA VAL A 77 0.84 16.19 -14.36
C VAL A 77 0.32 17.06 -13.20
N THR A 78 -0.99 17.09 -12.99
CA THR A 78 -1.61 18.05 -12.06
C THR A 78 -1.91 17.49 -10.68
N LEU A 79 -2.40 16.25 -10.59
CA LEU A 79 -2.86 15.67 -9.31
C LEU A 79 -1.73 15.41 -8.30
N PRO A 80 -0.54 14.87 -8.68
CA PRO A 80 0.52 14.62 -7.71
C PRO A 80 1.04 15.91 -7.03
N PRO A 81 1.38 17.01 -7.76
CA PRO A 81 1.77 18.24 -7.09
C PRO A 81 0.64 18.86 -6.28
N LEU A 82 -0.63 18.74 -6.70
CA LEU A 82 -1.77 19.16 -5.89
C LEU A 82 -1.90 18.35 -4.61
N ALA A 83 -1.70 17.03 -4.65
CA ALA A 83 -1.73 16.18 -3.47
C ALA A 83 -0.64 16.58 -2.46
N VAL A 84 0.58 16.87 -2.93
CA VAL A 84 1.68 17.36 -2.09
C VAL A 84 1.34 18.74 -1.53
N ALA A 85 0.80 19.67 -2.34
CA ALA A 85 0.41 21.00 -1.90
C ALA A 85 -0.73 20.98 -0.88
N TRP A 86 -1.71 20.10 -1.07
CA TRP A 86 -2.82 19.90 -0.11
C TRP A 86 -2.33 19.43 1.26
N HIS A 87 -1.31 18.58 1.26
CA HIS A 87 -0.67 18.04 2.45
C HIS A 87 0.71 18.70 2.72
N TRP A 88 0.85 19.98 2.46
CA TRP A 88 2.15 20.67 2.55
C TRP A 88 2.82 20.55 3.93
N ARG A 89 2.02 20.38 4.99
CA ARG A 89 2.53 20.15 6.36
C ARG A 89 3.30 18.83 6.49
N ASP A 90 2.92 17.83 5.67
CA ASP A 90 3.56 16.51 5.65
C ASP A 90 4.71 16.45 4.63
N PHE A 91 5.14 17.58 4.08
CA PHE A 91 6.21 17.64 3.07
C PHE A 91 7.50 16.97 3.55
N ARG A 92 7.80 17.07 4.85
CA ARG A 92 8.95 16.40 5.47
C ARG A 92 8.85 14.86 5.35
N THR A 93 7.65 14.31 5.46
CA THR A 93 7.41 12.86 5.26
C THR A 93 7.73 12.44 3.83
N HIS A 94 7.32 13.23 2.83
CA HIS A 94 7.67 12.96 1.44
C HIS A 94 9.18 13.04 1.19
N LEU A 95 9.88 14.05 1.74
CA LEU A 95 11.33 14.13 1.66
C LEU A 95 12.04 12.97 2.35
N HIS A 96 11.51 12.53 3.51
CA HIS A 96 12.02 11.36 4.21
C HIS A 96 11.88 10.10 3.35
N ASN A 97 10.72 9.89 2.73
CA ASN A 97 10.49 8.76 1.82
C ASN A 97 11.40 8.78 0.60
N VAL A 98 11.64 9.96 0.01
CA VAL A 98 12.61 10.12 -1.07
C VAL A 98 14.01 9.69 -0.61
N ARG A 99 14.47 10.14 0.54
CA ARG A 99 15.77 9.75 1.08
C ARG A 99 15.86 8.25 1.32
N TRP A 100 14.81 7.63 1.88
CA TRP A 100 14.76 6.18 2.10
C TRP A 100 14.74 5.39 0.79
N GLY A 101 14.01 5.84 -0.21
CA GLY A 101 13.96 5.22 -1.53
C GLY A 101 15.32 5.21 -2.25
N TRP A 102 16.12 6.28 -2.06
CA TRP A 102 17.46 6.40 -2.65
C TRP A 102 18.59 5.79 -1.80
N LYS A 103 18.35 5.49 -0.52
CA LYS A 103 19.36 4.91 0.36
C LYS A 103 19.45 3.40 0.16
N TRP A 104 20.50 2.95 -0.52
CA TRP A 104 20.79 1.55 -0.75
C TRP A 104 21.85 1.03 0.22
N THR A 105 21.67 -0.23 0.65
CA THR A 105 22.57 -0.97 1.52
C THR A 105 22.93 -2.31 0.89
N LEU A 106 23.94 -2.99 1.42
CA LEU A 106 24.27 -4.36 1.00
C LEU A 106 23.11 -5.34 1.27
N ASP A 107 22.32 -5.07 2.30
CA ASP A 107 21.15 -5.90 2.62
C ASP A 107 20.04 -5.77 1.59
N ASP A 108 19.89 -4.62 0.93
CA ASP A 108 18.98 -4.47 -0.21
C ASP A 108 19.41 -5.35 -1.39
N VAL A 109 20.70 -5.35 -1.69
CA VAL A 109 21.26 -6.21 -2.78
C VAL A 109 21.11 -7.69 -2.44
N ARG A 110 21.44 -8.08 -1.20
CA ARG A 110 21.25 -9.46 -0.73
C ARG A 110 19.78 -9.87 -0.79
N TRP A 111 18.88 -8.97 -0.41
CA TRP A 111 17.44 -9.21 -0.46
C TRP A 111 16.99 -9.51 -1.91
N LEU A 112 17.43 -8.72 -2.90
CA LEU A 112 17.10 -8.95 -4.31
C LEU A 112 17.59 -10.31 -4.83
N VAL A 113 18.81 -10.70 -4.45
CA VAL A 113 19.39 -11.98 -4.86
C VAL A 113 18.69 -13.16 -4.19
N LEU A 114 18.34 -13.02 -2.92
CA LEU A 114 17.79 -14.11 -2.10
C LEU A 114 16.26 -14.25 -2.22
N THR A 115 15.52 -13.20 -2.61
CA THR A 115 14.06 -13.25 -2.63
C THR A 115 13.51 -14.32 -3.57
N GLY A 116 14.12 -14.53 -4.75
CA GLY A 116 13.75 -15.60 -5.66
C GLY A 116 13.98 -17.00 -5.06
N PRO A 117 15.20 -17.34 -4.64
CA PRO A 117 15.48 -18.61 -3.96
C PRO A 117 14.65 -18.81 -2.67
N ALA A 118 14.42 -17.78 -1.87
CA ALA A 118 13.61 -17.86 -0.65
C ALA A 118 12.15 -18.24 -0.92
N THR A 119 11.59 -17.87 -2.07
CA THR A 119 10.24 -18.29 -2.47
C THR A 119 10.09 -19.81 -2.59
N PHE A 120 11.17 -20.50 -2.95
CA PHE A 120 11.18 -21.97 -3.11
C PHE A 120 11.80 -22.71 -1.91
N ASN A 121 12.54 -22.00 -1.05
CA ASN A 121 13.21 -22.60 0.10
C ASN A 121 13.00 -21.77 1.38
N PRO A 122 12.06 -22.17 2.26
CA PRO A 122 11.75 -21.44 3.51
C PRO A 122 12.91 -21.36 4.51
N ARG A 123 14.02 -22.12 4.29
CA ARG A 123 15.21 -22.03 5.15
C ARG A 123 16.07 -20.80 4.86
N ILE A 124 15.85 -20.13 3.73
CA ILE A 124 16.58 -18.92 3.38
C ILE A 124 15.94 -17.75 4.08
N SER A 125 16.63 -17.17 5.05
CA SER A 125 16.20 -15.94 5.73
C SER A 125 16.56 -14.73 4.89
N LEU A 126 15.58 -13.83 4.67
CA LEU A 126 15.81 -12.57 3.98
C LEU A 126 16.41 -11.53 4.94
N PRO A 127 17.31 -10.66 4.46
CA PRO A 127 17.86 -9.56 5.25
C PRO A 127 16.76 -8.60 5.75
N ARG A 128 16.98 -8.01 6.91
CA ARG A 128 16.05 -7.04 7.52
C ARG A 128 15.86 -5.82 6.62
N GLN A 129 14.62 -5.46 6.36
CA GLN A 129 14.28 -4.33 5.50
C GLN A 129 13.83 -3.11 6.30
N GLY A 130 14.13 -1.92 5.75
CA GLY A 130 13.65 -0.63 6.26
C GLY A 130 12.18 -0.37 5.90
N LYS A 131 11.77 0.91 5.89
CA LYS A 131 10.41 1.32 5.50
C LYS A 131 10.04 0.81 4.09
N PHE A 132 11.01 0.74 3.19
CA PHE A 132 10.86 0.18 1.86
C PHE A 132 11.82 -1.01 1.70
N ASN A 133 11.31 -2.13 1.20
CA ASN A 133 12.15 -3.23 0.76
C ASN A 133 12.82 -2.91 -0.58
N ALA A 134 13.82 -3.71 -0.97
CA ALA A 134 14.59 -3.44 -2.18
C ALA A 134 13.73 -3.42 -3.46
N GLY A 135 12.68 -4.25 -3.56
CA GLY A 135 11.74 -4.23 -4.68
C GLY A 135 10.91 -2.93 -4.73
N GLU A 136 10.44 -2.46 -3.59
CA GLU A 136 9.74 -1.17 -3.47
C GLU A 136 10.66 0.00 -3.82
N LYS A 137 11.95 -0.06 -3.44
CA LYS A 137 12.95 0.95 -3.81
C LYS A 137 13.18 1.00 -5.31
N ILE A 138 13.30 -0.16 -5.98
CA ILE A 138 13.40 -0.21 -7.45
C ILE A 138 12.20 0.45 -8.10
N ASN A 139 10.99 0.08 -7.66
CA ASN A 139 9.77 0.68 -8.21
C ASN A 139 9.73 2.19 -7.96
N PHE A 140 10.09 2.64 -6.75
CA PHE A 140 10.16 4.05 -6.40
C PHE A 140 11.12 4.84 -7.30
N ILE A 141 12.36 4.36 -7.46
CA ILE A 141 13.38 5.00 -8.31
C ILE A 141 12.92 5.01 -9.77
N ALA A 142 12.37 3.90 -10.26
CA ALA A 142 11.87 3.83 -11.63
C ALA A 142 10.75 4.85 -11.88
N VAL A 143 9.79 4.97 -10.95
CA VAL A 143 8.74 6.00 -11.06
C VAL A 143 9.34 7.40 -11.04
N MET A 144 10.26 7.69 -10.11
CA MET A 144 10.91 9.02 -10.01
C MET A 144 11.68 9.39 -11.28
N CYS A 145 12.36 8.42 -11.92
CA CYS A 145 13.12 8.65 -13.15
C CYS A 145 12.23 8.72 -14.40
N THR A 146 11.20 7.86 -14.50
CA THR A 146 10.38 7.78 -15.71
C THR A 146 9.24 8.79 -15.73
N TYR A 147 8.76 9.26 -14.57
CA TYR A 147 7.70 10.25 -14.50
C TYR A 147 8.01 11.53 -15.29
N PRO A 148 9.17 12.22 -15.11
CA PRO A 148 9.50 13.38 -15.93
C PRO A 148 9.66 13.04 -17.42
N VAL A 149 10.14 11.83 -17.76
CA VAL A 149 10.24 11.38 -19.15
C VAL A 149 8.85 11.30 -19.77
N TYR A 150 7.87 10.71 -19.09
CA TYR A 150 6.49 10.64 -19.59
C TYR A 150 5.85 12.00 -19.75
N VAL A 151 6.03 12.89 -18.77
CA VAL A 151 5.48 14.25 -18.85
C VAL A 151 6.05 15.01 -20.04
N VAL A 152 7.38 15.06 -20.15
CA VAL A 152 8.07 15.80 -21.23
C VAL A 152 7.74 15.23 -22.58
N THR A 153 7.93 13.91 -22.78
CA THR A 153 7.70 13.29 -24.09
C THR A 153 6.22 13.29 -24.47
N GLY A 154 5.31 13.09 -23.52
CA GLY A 154 3.89 13.15 -23.75
C GLY A 154 3.41 14.53 -24.18
N LEU A 155 3.89 15.60 -23.55
CA LEU A 155 3.61 16.98 -23.97
C LEU A 155 4.24 17.30 -25.33
N MET A 156 5.45 16.85 -25.60
CA MET A 156 6.10 17.02 -26.91
C MET A 156 5.28 16.34 -28.02
N ILE A 157 4.82 15.11 -27.78
CA ILE A 157 3.97 14.38 -28.73
C ILE A 157 2.66 15.13 -28.96
N TRP A 158 2.05 15.70 -27.93
CA TRP A 158 0.76 16.37 -28.03
C TRP A 158 0.85 17.76 -28.69
N LEU A 159 1.85 18.57 -28.29
CA LEU A 159 1.92 19.98 -28.66
C LEU A 159 2.75 20.22 -29.92
N SER A 160 3.77 19.38 -30.21
CA SER A 160 4.72 19.61 -31.30
C SER A 160 4.47 18.74 -32.55
N GLY A 161 3.36 17.99 -32.60
CA GLY A 161 3.03 17.17 -33.77
C GLY A 161 3.92 15.95 -33.99
N VAL A 162 4.30 15.28 -32.88
CA VAL A 162 4.99 13.98 -32.87
C VAL A 162 6.41 14.04 -33.46
N PRO A 163 7.37 14.60 -32.75
CA PRO A 163 8.75 14.28 -33.03
C PRO A 163 8.95 12.77 -32.85
N PHE A 164 9.42 12.09 -33.87
CA PHE A 164 9.63 10.63 -33.90
C PHE A 164 10.42 10.12 -32.67
N LEU A 165 11.45 10.85 -32.27
CA LEU A 165 12.26 10.52 -31.09
C LEU A 165 11.45 10.54 -29.81
N SER A 166 10.58 11.54 -29.58
CA SER A 166 9.72 11.62 -28.38
C SER A 166 8.74 10.46 -28.32
N TRP A 167 8.19 10.06 -29.46
CA TRP A 167 7.30 8.91 -29.53
C TRP A 167 8.02 7.60 -29.20
N ILE A 168 9.23 7.36 -29.79
CA ILE A 168 10.05 6.18 -29.47
C ILE A 168 10.38 6.13 -27.98
N VAL A 169 10.88 7.23 -27.40
CA VAL A 169 11.25 7.28 -25.98
C VAL A 169 10.03 7.01 -25.11
N HIS A 170 8.90 7.65 -25.39
CA HIS A 170 7.66 7.48 -24.62
C HIS A 170 7.19 6.02 -24.62
N VAL A 171 7.04 5.43 -25.80
CA VAL A 171 6.53 4.07 -25.95
C VAL A 171 7.52 3.03 -25.45
N SER A 172 8.83 3.19 -25.74
CA SER A 172 9.85 2.25 -25.26
C SER A 172 9.97 2.27 -23.74
N THR A 173 9.92 3.45 -23.12
CA THR A 173 9.92 3.55 -21.65
C THR A 173 8.68 2.85 -21.05
N ALA A 174 7.51 2.99 -21.67
CA ALA A 174 6.30 2.29 -21.25
C ALA A 174 6.43 0.77 -21.40
N ALA A 175 6.93 0.30 -22.55
CA ALA A 175 7.03 -1.12 -22.85
C ALA A 175 8.10 -1.84 -22.01
N PHE A 176 9.30 -1.27 -21.90
CA PHE A 176 10.45 -1.96 -21.30
C PHE A 176 10.72 -1.63 -19.85
N VAL A 177 10.19 -0.51 -19.32
CA VAL A 177 10.37 -0.11 -17.92
C VAL A 177 9.05 -0.21 -17.16
N ALA A 178 8.01 0.50 -17.62
CA ALA A 178 6.76 0.53 -16.86
C ALA A 178 6.03 -0.82 -16.86
N THR A 179 6.00 -1.54 -18.00
CA THR A 179 5.28 -2.82 -18.10
C THR A 179 5.78 -3.86 -17.08
N PRO A 180 7.07 -4.25 -17.05
CA PRO A 180 7.53 -5.25 -16.10
C PRO A 180 7.38 -4.79 -14.64
N LEU A 181 7.64 -3.53 -14.34
CA LEU A 181 7.50 -2.99 -13.00
C LEU A 181 6.04 -2.96 -12.53
N MET A 182 5.13 -2.53 -13.40
CA MET A 182 3.70 -2.50 -13.09
C MET A 182 3.13 -3.91 -12.89
N LEU A 183 3.50 -4.86 -13.77
CA LEU A 183 3.07 -6.25 -13.62
C LEU A 183 3.59 -6.85 -12.32
N GLY A 184 4.87 -6.63 -12.00
CA GLY A 184 5.47 -7.06 -10.74
C GLY A 184 4.79 -6.40 -9.53
N HIS A 185 4.54 -5.09 -9.58
CA HIS A 185 3.87 -4.36 -8.51
C HIS A 185 2.44 -4.87 -8.28
N ILE A 186 1.64 -5.03 -9.34
CA ILE A 186 0.27 -5.56 -9.25
C ILE A 186 0.28 -7.01 -8.75
N PHE A 187 1.21 -7.85 -9.23
CA PHE A 187 1.35 -9.21 -8.75
C PHE A 187 1.60 -9.25 -7.24
N MET A 188 2.54 -8.46 -6.74
CA MET A 188 2.87 -8.39 -5.31
C MET A 188 1.72 -7.80 -4.48
N ALA A 189 0.99 -6.83 -5.02
CA ALA A 189 -0.08 -6.16 -4.29
C ALA A 189 -1.40 -6.95 -4.25
N LEU A 190 -1.70 -7.76 -5.27
CA LEU A 190 -3.01 -8.41 -5.40
C LEU A 190 -2.95 -9.94 -5.40
N VAL A 191 -1.88 -10.52 -5.97
CA VAL A 191 -1.81 -11.96 -6.26
C VAL A 191 -0.99 -12.71 -5.21
N ASN A 192 0.18 -12.19 -4.85
CA ASN A 192 1.05 -12.85 -3.89
C ASN A 192 0.43 -12.82 -2.48
N PRO A 193 0.07 -13.98 -1.88
CA PRO A 193 -0.63 -14.04 -0.60
C PRO A 193 0.17 -13.43 0.56
N ASP A 194 1.49 -13.50 0.49
CA ASP A 194 2.40 -13.03 1.53
C ASP A 194 2.52 -11.49 1.56
N THR A 195 2.49 -10.85 0.41
CA THR A 195 2.67 -9.39 0.30
C THR A 195 1.39 -8.60 0.08
N ARG A 196 0.29 -9.24 -0.38
CA ARG A 196 -1.00 -8.56 -0.59
C ARG A 196 -1.58 -7.94 0.68
N VAL A 197 -1.17 -8.42 1.87
CA VAL A 197 -1.51 -7.80 3.16
C VAL A 197 -1.09 -6.33 3.19
N GLY A 198 0.02 -5.97 2.55
CA GLY A 198 0.48 -4.58 2.42
C GLY A 198 -0.48 -3.64 1.68
N LEU A 199 -1.45 -4.19 0.90
CA LEU A 199 -2.48 -3.38 0.23
C LEU A 199 -3.35 -2.62 1.25
N SER A 200 -3.66 -3.20 2.42
CA SER A 200 -4.38 -2.52 3.49
C SER A 200 -3.70 -1.20 3.87
N GLY A 201 -2.37 -1.18 3.91
CA GLY A 201 -1.58 0.02 4.16
C GLY A 201 -1.85 1.15 3.16
N MET A 202 -2.07 0.84 1.87
CA MET A 202 -2.43 1.85 0.87
C MET A 202 -3.92 2.22 0.87
N LEU A 203 -4.80 1.37 1.38
CA LEU A 203 -6.23 1.64 1.49
C LEU A 203 -6.58 2.35 2.79
N THR A 204 -6.16 1.80 3.92
CA THR A 204 -6.52 2.30 5.26
C THR A 204 -5.41 3.11 5.93
N GLY A 205 -4.16 2.83 5.62
CA GLY A 205 -2.95 3.32 6.28
C GLY A 205 -2.36 2.28 7.21
N PHE A 206 -3.13 1.29 7.63
CA PHE A 206 -2.76 0.31 8.64
C PHE A 206 -2.42 -1.04 8.03
N VAL A 207 -1.52 -1.75 8.68
CA VAL A 207 -1.13 -3.12 8.34
C VAL A 207 -1.03 -3.96 9.61
N ASP A 208 -1.20 -5.26 9.47
CA ASP A 208 -1.00 -6.20 10.57
C ASP A 208 0.39 -6.03 11.21
N ARG A 209 0.45 -6.01 12.54
CA ARG A 209 1.67 -5.78 13.32
C ARG A 209 2.71 -6.90 13.11
N GLN A 210 2.28 -8.16 13.13
CA GLN A 210 3.20 -9.30 12.98
C GLN A 210 3.75 -9.35 11.57
N TRP A 211 2.90 -9.09 10.58
CA TRP A 211 3.31 -8.96 9.19
C TRP A 211 4.32 -7.83 8.99
N ALA A 212 4.06 -6.65 9.55
CA ALA A 212 4.96 -5.50 9.48
C ALA A 212 6.32 -5.81 10.12
N ARG A 213 6.32 -6.44 11.30
CA ARG A 213 7.52 -6.88 12.01
C ARG A 213 8.31 -7.92 11.24
N HIS A 214 7.63 -8.83 10.54
CA HIS A 214 8.29 -9.86 9.72
C HIS A 214 8.94 -9.27 8.47
N HIS A 215 8.20 -8.44 7.70
CA HIS A 215 8.65 -7.95 6.39
C HIS A 215 9.54 -6.71 6.46
N TYR A 216 9.36 -5.86 7.48
CA TYR A 216 10.00 -4.55 7.62
C TYR A 216 10.65 -4.39 8.99
N ARG A 217 11.37 -5.42 9.44
CA ARG A 217 11.92 -5.52 10.79
C ARG A 217 12.72 -4.30 11.20
N HIS A 218 13.60 -3.80 10.34
CA HIS A 218 14.44 -2.64 10.67
C HIS A 218 13.62 -1.36 10.85
N TRP A 219 12.60 -1.14 10.00
CA TRP A 219 11.67 -0.03 10.16
C TRP A 219 10.81 -0.18 11.43
N TYR A 220 10.33 -1.40 11.68
CA TYR A 220 9.49 -1.67 12.84
C TYR A 220 10.26 -1.42 14.15
N ASP A 221 11.46 -1.98 14.28
CA ASP A 221 12.31 -1.81 15.46
C ASP A 221 12.65 -0.33 15.68
N GLN A 222 12.96 0.43 14.63
CA GLN A 222 13.25 1.86 14.73
C GLN A 222 12.03 2.71 15.12
N THR A 223 10.84 2.32 14.73
CA THR A 223 9.63 3.11 14.92
C THR A 223 8.95 2.80 16.26
N PHE A 224 8.99 1.55 16.70
CA PHE A 224 8.19 1.08 17.82
C PHE A 224 9.01 0.45 18.98
N GLU A 225 10.23 -0.05 18.72
CA GLU A 225 11.05 -0.69 19.76
C GLU A 225 12.26 0.15 20.20
N MET A 226 12.81 1.02 19.36
CA MET A 226 13.98 1.87 19.69
C MET A 226 13.62 3.22 20.31
N CYS A 227 12.35 3.61 20.32
CA CYS A 227 11.84 4.57 21.28
C CYS A 227 11.14 3.75 22.36
N PRO A 228 11.82 3.32 23.45
CA PRO A 228 11.12 2.82 24.59
C PRO A 228 10.25 3.97 25.05
N ASP A 229 8.94 3.78 24.95
CA ASP A 229 7.98 4.73 25.48
C ASP A 229 8.40 5.10 26.88
N VAL A 230 8.36 6.40 27.09
CA VAL A 230 8.47 7.05 28.38
C VAL A 230 7.75 6.18 29.42
N ASP A 231 8.57 5.54 30.29
CA ASP A 231 8.14 4.99 31.57
C ASP A 231 6.99 3.94 31.61
N GLU A 232 7.26 2.71 31.18
CA GLU A 232 6.58 1.58 31.83
C GLU A 232 6.80 1.61 33.35
N THR A 233 7.95 2.11 33.83
CA THR A 233 8.24 2.32 35.26
C THR A 233 7.40 3.45 35.89
N ALA A 234 7.02 4.49 35.15
CA ALA A 234 6.14 5.54 35.65
C ALA A 234 4.65 5.12 35.64
N ALA A 235 4.25 4.27 34.69
CA ALA A 235 2.89 3.70 34.68
C ALA A 235 2.71 2.67 35.79
N GLU A 236 3.74 1.86 36.08
CA GLU A 236 3.69 0.88 37.18
C GLU A 236 3.77 1.56 38.56
N ALA A 237 4.44 2.72 38.65
CA ALA A 237 4.45 3.54 39.87
C ALA A 237 3.17 4.37 40.07
N ALA A 238 2.37 4.59 39.03
CA ALA A 238 1.11 5.35 39.07
C ALA A 238 -0.13 4.45 39.30
N VAL A 239 0.01 3.13 39.33
CA VAL A 239 -1.08 2.24 39.73
C VAL A 239 -1.18 2.33 41.28
N PRO A 240 -2.25 2.97 41.85
CA PRO A 240 -2.47 2.92 43.26
C PRO A 240 -2.61 1.45 43.67
N ALA A 241 -1.86 1.02 44.70
CA ALA A 241 -1.99 -0.32 45.22
C ALA A 241 -3.48 -0.61 45.45
N LEU A 242 -4.07 -1.40 44.58
CA LEU A 242 -5.43 -1.88 44.76
C LEU A 242 -5.42 -2.67 46.03
N SER A 243 -6.18 -2.17 47.03
CA SER A 243 -6.48 -2.88 48.26
C SER A 243 -6.93 -4.29 47.94
N PRO A 244 -6.57 -5.31 48.75
CA PRO A 244 -6.99 -6.67 48.47
C PRO A 244 -8.50 -6.72 48.24
N VAL A 245 -8.91 -7.16 47.07
CA VAL A 245 -10.31 -7.42 46.75
C VAL A 245 -10.77 -8.54 47.70
N GLU A 246 -11.71 -8.24 48.61
CA GLU A 246 -12.43 -9.26 49.33
C GLU A 246 -12.97 -10.30 48.34
N PRO A 247 -12.90 -11.60 48.67
CA PRO A 247 -13.40 -12.62 47.77
C PRO A 247 -14.89 -12.39 47.51
N ALA A 248 -15.22 -12.25 46.22
CA ALA A 248 -16.57 -12.05 45.75
C ALA A 248 -17.49 -13.17 46.31
N GLU A 249 -18.60 -12.79 46.93
CA GLU A 249 -19.67 -13.71 47.32
C GLU A 249 -20.09 -14.55 46.10
N GLU A 250 -20.21 -15.84 46.34
CA GLU A 250 -20.64 -16.83 45.38
C GLU A 250 -21.96 -16.41 44.71
N PRO A 251 -22.11 -16.36 43.40
CA PRO A 251 -23.35 -15.92 42.78
C PRO A 251 -24.49 -16.90 43.10
N PRO A 252 -25.71 -16.39 43.36
CA PRO A 252 -26.83 -17.21 43.75
C PRO A 252 -27.13 -18.29 42.70
N GLN A 253 -27.32 -19.53 43.18
CA GLN A 253 -27.60 -20.68 42.36
C GLN A 253 -28.84 -20.46 41.49
N ARG A 254 -28.67 -20.66 40.19
CA ARG A 254 -29.73 -20.57 39.17
C ARG A 254 -30.85 -21.58 39.49
N PRO A 255 -32.13 -21.15 39.57
CA PRO A 255 -33.23 -22.07 39.81
C PRO A 255 -33.34 -23.11 38.68
N PRO A 256 -33.83 -24.33 38.95
CA PRO A 256 -33.91 -25.40 37.97
C PRO A 256 -34.80 -25.01 36.79
N ASP A 257 -34.28 -25.29 35.62
CA ASP A 257 -34.87 -25.03 34.30
C ASP A 257 -36.27 -25.68 34.22
N ARG A 258 -37.33 -24.86 34.28
CA ARG A 258 -38.67 -25.33 33.91
C ARG A 258 -38.75 -25.36 32.39
N GLY A 259 -38.63 -26.56 31.86
CA GLY A 259 -38.75 -26.84 30.45
C GLY A 259 -39.96 -26.17 29.81
N LEU A 260 -39.71 -25.15 29.03
CA LEU A 260 -40.69 -24.55 28.13
C LEU A 260 -40.81 -25.46 26.89
N ARG A 261 -41.82 -26.34 26.88
CA ARG A 261 -42.21 -27.09 25.66
C ARG A 261 -42.80 -26.07 24.70
N LEU A 262 -42.06 -25.78 23.63
CA LEU A 262 -42.58 -25.08 22.45
C LEU A 262 -43.30 -26.15 21.59
N ASP A 263 -44.63 -26.18 21.65
CA ASP A 263 -45.46 -26.87 20.69
C ASP A 263 -45.39 -26.13 19.35
N LEU A 264 -44.61 -26.67 18.44
CA LEU A 264 -44.61 -26.25 17.05
C LEU A 264 -45.79 -26.95 16.32
N PRO A 265 -46.66 -26.20 15.60
CA PRO A 265 -47.72 -26.80 14.82
C PRO A 265 -47.10 -27.60 13.61
N ARG A 266 -47.54 -28.86 13.47
CA ARG A 266 -47.24 -29.68 12.29
C ARG A 266 -47.90 -29.03 11.08
N ILE A 267 -47.14 -28.71 10.07
CA ILE A 267 -47.66 -28.40 8.75
C ILE A 267 -48.10 -29.74 8.13
N GLY A 268 -49.39 -29.91 8.07
CA GLY A 268 -50.01 -31.07 7.43
C GLY A 268 -50.02 -30.92 5.92
N ASP A 269 -49.81 -32.07 5.31
CA ASP A 269 -50.00 -32.38 3.90
C ASP A 269 -51.39 -31.92 3.42
N SER A 270 -51.42 -31.18 2.30
CA SER A 270 -52.65 -31.11 1.50
C SER A 270 -52.32 -31.49 0.07
N GLU A 271 -52.89 -32.67 -0.21
CA GLU A 271 -52.87 -33.34 -1.50
C GLU A 271 -53.49 -32.52 -2.63
N ALA A 272 -53.03 -32.88 -3.78
CA ALA A 272 -53.61 -32.95 -5.11
C ALA A 272 -55.12 -32.70 -5.29
N GLY A 273 -55.48 -32.06 -6.42
CA GLY A 273 -56.79 -32.08 -6.99
C GLY A 273 -56.99 -31.11 -8.14
N ALA A 274 -56.73 -31.59 -9.34
CA ALA A 274 -57.49 -31.49 -10.59
C ALA A 274 -58.28 -30.20 -10.92
N SER A 275 -57.96 -29.56 -11.98
CA SER A 275 -58.67 -29.40 -13.25
C SER A 275 -57.94 -28.42 -14.16
#